data_2934962a8de142501e384781c8367dab
#
_entry.id   2934962a8de142501e384781c8367dab
#
_cell.length_a   1.000
_cell.length_b   1.000
_cell.length_c   1.000
_cell.angle_alpha   90.00
_cell.angle_beta   90.00
_cell.angle_gamma   90.00
#
_symmetry.space_group_name_H-M   'P 1'
#
loop_
_entity.id
_entity.type
_entity.pdbx_description
1 polymer ?
#
loop_
_entity_poly.entity_id
_entity_poly.type
_entity_poly.pdbx_seq_one_letter_code
_entity_poly.pdbx_strand_id
1 'polypeptide(L)'
;AIGLAIRALGAGKKVLFLQFMKSKVYSEHKILPTLPNLTLETVGKPFFIIQEGVKTKEELARWGDEVVVFPVGKPPADYVTLIAKGMERAKEAVSSGEYDVVVLDEYVMALFFGLISREDTEDLLAHRSPKTELIFTGRGAPDWLVDAADLVTSMEEVKHYYTKGVLARAGIEN
;
A
#
# COMPACT_ATOMS: atom_id res chain seq x y z
N ALA A 1 7.65 -3.68 4.97
CA ALA A 1 8.24 -2.64 4.11
C ALA A 1 9.04 -1.60 4.90
N ILE A 2 8.52 -1.04 6.02
CA ILE A 2 9.22 0.01 6.80
C ILE A 2 10.63 -0.44 7.23
N GLY A 3 10.81 -1.65 7.75
CA GLY A 3 12.14 -2.17 8.15
C GLY A 3 13.14 -2.22 6.99
N LEU A 4 12.69 -2.52 5.76
CA LEU A 4 13.53 -2.48 4.57
C LEU A 4 13.91 -1.03 4.24
N ALA A 5 12.94 -0.09 4.27
CA ALA A 5 13.20 1.32 4.06
C ALA A 5 14.25 1.87 5.05
N ILE A 6 14.11 1.57 6.36
CA ILE A 6 15.09 1.96 7.39
C ILE A 6 16.49 1.39 7.08
N ARG A 7 16.57 0.14 6.64
CA ARG A 7 17.86 -0.47 6.25
C ARG A 7 18.48 0.23 5.04
N ALA A 8 17.69 0.56 4.04
CA ALA A 8 18.14 1.28 2.84
C ALA A 8 18.68 2.68 3.22
N LEU A 9 17.94 3.43 4.05
CA LEU A 9 18.37 4.74 4.57
C LEU A 9 19.69 4.64 5.33
N GLY A 10 19.85 3.61 6.18
CA GLY A 10 21.11 3.35 6.89
C GLY A 10 22.29 3.08 5.96
N ALA A 11 22.05 2.65 4.73
CA ALA A 11 23.05 2.51 3.67
C ALA A 11 23.20 3.78 2.81
N GLY A 12 22.60 4.91 3.21
CA GLY A 12 22.67 6.19 2.50
C GLY A 12 21.79 6.27 1.25
N LYS A 13 20.88 5.32 1.04
CA LYS A 13 19.98 5.27 -0.12
C LYS A 13 18.84 6.26 0.02
N LYS A 14 18.32 6.73 -1.13
CA LYS A 14 17.15 7.61 -1.22
C LYS A 14 15.88 6.77 -1.42
N VAL A 15 14.91 6.96 -0.54
CA VAL A 15 13.68 6.14 -0.48
C VAL A 15 12.44 6.98 -0.70
N LEU A 16 11.57 6.58 -1.62
CA LEU A 16 10.17 6.99 -1.64
C LEU A 16 9.32 5.90 -0.98
N PHE A 17 8.51 6.29 0.00
CA PHE A 17 7.50 5.44 0.63
C PHE A 17 6.12 6.01 0.29
N LEU A 18 5.47 5.45 -0.71
CA LEU A 18 4.15 5.85 -1.20
C LEU A 18 3.10 4.86 -0.72
N GLN A 19 2.21 5.32 0.16
CA GLN A 19 1.17 4.49 0.76
C GLN A 19 -0.16 4.70 0.05
N PHE A 20 -0.65 3.67 -0.59
CA PHE A 20 -1.98 3.64 -1.18
C PHE A 20 -3.03 3.33 -0.11
N MET A 21 -4.25 3.84 -0.30
CA MET A 21 -5.40 3.58 0.57
C MET A 21 -5.22 3.98 2.04
N LYS A 22 -4.24 4.80 2.33
CA LYS A 22 -3.96 5.32 3.68
C LYS A 22 -4.00 6.84 3.73
N SER A 23 -4.44 7.38 4.87
CA SER A 23 -4.28 8.79 5.26
C SER A 23 -3.23 8.91 6.36
N LYS A 24 -2.76 10.15 6.65
CA LYS A 24 -1.69 10.41 7.62
C LYS A 24 -2.19 10.35 9.08
N VAL A 25 -2.63 9.19 9.55
CA VAL A 25 -3.18 9.03 10.92
C VAL A 25 -2.43 8.01 11.78
N TYR A 26 -1.51 7.23 11.19
CA TYR A 26 -0.79 6.17 11.89
C TYR A 26 0.49 6.67 12.56
N SER A 27 1.01 5.87 13.51
CA SER A 27 2.17 6.24 14.32
C SER A 27 3.44 6.43 13.48
N GLU A 28 3.65 5.64 12.43
CA GLU A 28 4.79 5.77 11.52
C GLU A 28 4.84 7.10 10.77
N HIS A 29 3.68 7.77 10.57
CA HIS A 29 3.61 9.07 9.90
C HIS A 29 4.22 10.21 10.71
N LYS A 30 4.48 9.98 12.00
CA LYS A 30 5.14 10.95 12.87
C LYS A 30 6.67 10.88 12.76
N ILE A 31 7.21 9.69 12.48
CA ILE A 31 8.66 9.46 12.47
C ILE A 31 9.25 9.41 11.06
N LEU A 32 8.58 8.74 10.11
CA LEU A 32 9.15 8.55 8.77
C LEU A 32 9.53 9.88 8.09
N PRO A 33 8.70 10.95 8.12
CA PRO A 33 9.06 12.23 7.48
C PRO A 33 10.28 12.95 8.12
N THR A 34 10.70 12.55 9.32
CA THR A 34 11.88 13.13 9.99
C THR A 34 13.19 12.47 9.57
N LEU A 35 13.12 11.34 8.87
CA LEU A 35 14.31 10.60 8.45
C LEU A 35 14.91 11.23 7.19
N PRO A 36 16.23 11.49 7.17
CA PRO A 36 16.90 12.04 6.00
C PRO A 36 16.81 11.03 4.83
N ASN A 37 16.73 11.55 3.61
CA ASN A 37 16.61 10.77 2.37
C ASN A 37 15.33 9.92 2.24
N LEU A 38 14.31 10.12 3.09
CA LEU A 38 13.02 9.49 2.97
C LEU A 38 11.97 10.53 2.58
N THR A 39 11.22 10.23 1.53
CA THR A 39 10.00 10.93 1.14
C THR A 39 8.81 10.05 1.46
N LEU A 40 7.89 10.51 2.32
CA LEU A 40 6.63 9.83 2.62
C LEU A 40 5.48 10.55 1.96
N GLU A 41 4.74 9.84 1.13
CA GLU A 41 3.53 10.32 0.49
C GLU A 41 2.37 9.35 0.77
N THR A 42 1.15 9.86 0.88
CA THR A 42 -0.05 9.05 1.12
C THR A 42 -1.12 9.36 0.09
N VAL A 43 -1.77 8.31 -0.40
CA VAL A 43 -2.85 8.37 -1.39
C VAL A 43 -4.04 7.61 -0.81
N GLY A 44 -4.86 8.30 -0.04
CA GLY A 44 -6.03 7.73 0.62
C GLY A 44 -6.87 8.77 1.32
N LYS A 45 -7.99 8.33 1.84
CA LYS A 45 -8.94 9.13 2.62
C LYS A 45 -8.96 8.65 4.07
N PRO A 46 -9.49 9.44 5.01
CA PRO A 46 -9.56 9.08 6.42
C PRO A 46 -10.67 8.04 6.71
N PHE A 47 -10.98 7.19 5.75
CA PHE A 47 -11.89 6.06 5.89
C PHE A 47 -11.43 4.90 5.02
N PHE A 48 -11.80 3.69 5.42
CA PHE A 48 -11.52 2.48 4.67
C PHE A 48 -12.58 2.28 3.58
N ILE A 49 -12.18 1.70 2.46
CA ILE A 49 -13.11 1.17 1.48
C ILE A 49 -13.03 -0.35 1.48
N ILE A 50 -14.15 -1.01 1.27
CA ILE A 50 -14.22 -2.45 1.19
C ILE A 50 -15.26 -2.89 0.17
N GLN A 51 -14.93 -3.89 -0.62
CA GLN A 51 -15.86 -4.46 -1.59
C GLN A 51 -16.88 -5.35 -0.88
N GLU A 52 -18.13 -5.31 -1.34
CA GLU A 52 -19.19 -6.22 -0.88
C GLU A 52 -18.73 -7.68 -0.93
N GLY A 53 -19.06 -8.44 0.11
CA GLY A 53 -18.72 -9.87 0.23
C GLY A 53 -17.32 -10.17 0.78
N VAL A 54 -16.43 -9.18 0.92
CA VAL A 54 -15.09 -9.37 1.49
C VAL A 54 -15.14 -9.53 3.01
N LYS A 55 -16.11 -8.90 3.66
CA LYS A 55 -16.34 -8.96 5.11
C LYS A 55 -17.81 -9.24 5.44
N THR A 56 -18.06 -9.88 6.57
CA THR A 56 -19.41 -10.09 7.09
C THR A 56 -20.01 -8.79 7.63
N LYS A 57 -21.34 -8.74 7.77
CA LYS A 57 -22.03 -7.57 8.36
C LYS A 57 -21.59 -7.31 9.79
N GLU A 58 -21.31 -8.37 10.55
CA GLU A 58 -20.84 -8.29 11.94
C GLU A 58 -19.42 -7.72 12.05
N GLU A 59 -18.54 -8.07 11.09
CA GLU A 59 -17.21 -7.49 11.00
C GLU A 59 -17.27 -6.00 10.64
N LEU A 60 -18.09 -5.63 9.65
CA LEU A 60 -18.27 -4.24 9.22
C LEU A 60 -18.88 -3.36 10.32
N ALA A 61 -19.84 -3.89 11.10
CA ALA A 61 -20.44 -3.17 12.22
C ALA A 61 -19.43 -2.76 13.30
N ARG A 62 -18.31 -3.49 13.43
CA ARG A 62 -17.23 -3.13 14.38
C ARG A 62 -16.40 -1.93 13.92
N TRP A 63 -16.44 -1.58 12.64
CA TRP A 63 -15.67 -0.47 12.06
C TRP A 63 -16.50 0.83 11.98
N GLY A 64 -17.81 0.73 12.21
CA GLY A 64 -18.71 1.89 12.24
C GLY A 64 -18.66 2.72 10.95
N ASP A 65 -18.64 4.06 11.11
CA ASP A 65 -18.61 5.02 9.99
C ASP A 65 -17.24 5.16 9.31
N GLU A 66 -16.24 4.44 9.79
CA GLU A 66 -14.87 4.48 9.22
C GLU A 66 -14.73 3.63 7.95
N VAL A 67 -15.79 2.95 7.51
CA VAL A 67 -15.77 2.09 6.33
C VAL A 67 -16.86 2.44 5.32
N VAL A 68 -16.48 2.53 4.05
CA VAL A 68 -17.41 2.66 2.92
C VAL A 68 -17.43 1.35 2.15
N VAL A 69 -18.59 0.69 2.12
CA VAL A 69 -18.78 -0.55 1.36
C VAL A 69 -19.23 -0.18 -0.06
N PHE A 70 -18.63 -0.81 -1.06
CA PHE A 70 -18.97 -0.58 -2.46
C PHE A 70 -19.26 -1.88 -3.20
N PRO A 71 -20.16 -1.86 -4.23
CA PRO A 71 -20.47 -3.03 -5.04
C PRO A 71 -19.27 -3.55 -5.82
N VAL A 72 -19.21 -4.86 -6.05
CA VAL A 72 -18.16 -5.52 -6.84
C VAL A 72 -17.94 -4.79 -8.16
N GLY A 73 -16.69 -4.42 -8.45
CA GLY A 73 -16.29 -3.75 -9.68
C GLY A 73 -16.76 -2.28 -9.83
N LYS A 74 -17.31 -1.66 -8.77
CA LYS A 74 -17.78 -0.27 -8.80
C LYS A 74 -17.22 0.54 -7.62
N PRO A 75 -15.89 0.71 -7.53
CA PRO A 75 -15.29 1.52 -6.47
C PRO A 75 -15.75 2.98 -6.55
N PRO A 76 -15.72 3.76 -5.45
CA PRO A 76 -16.12 5.16 -5.44
C PRO A 76 -15.28 5.98 -6.43
N ALA A 77 -15.95 6.76 -7.29
CA ALA A 77 -15.31 7.50 -8.40
C ALA A 77 -14.22 8.49 -7.92
N ASP A 78 -14.45 9.12 -6.77
CA ASP A 78 -13.50 10.03 -6.16
C ASP A 78 -12.26 9.30 -5.60
N TYR A 79 -12.41 8.05 -5.19
CA TYR A 79 -11.31 7.18 -4.79
C TYR A 79 -10.50 6.72 -6.00
N VAL A 80 -11.17 6.35 -7.10
CA VAL A 80 -10.53 6.03 -8.39
C VAL A 80 -9.65 7.20 -8.87
N THR A 81 -10.21 8.42 -8.86
CA THR A 81 -9.45 9.62 -9.26
C THR A 81 -8.23 9.86 -8.37
N LEU A 82 -8.36 9.63 -7.07
CA LEU A 82 -7.26 9.80 -6.12
C LEU A 82 -6.15 8.76 -6.38
N ILE A 83 -6.51 7.50 -6.55
CA ILE A 83 -5.57 6.42 -6.84
C ILE A 83 -4.88 6.62 -8.20
N ALA A 84 -5.59 7.11 -9.22
CA ALA A 84 -4.99 7.43 -10.51
C ALA A 84 -3.85 8.45 -10.39
N LYS A 85 -4.02 9.51 -9.59
CA LYS A 85 -2.94 10.47 -9.28
C LYS A 85 -1.76 9.81 -8.55
N GLY A 86 -2.04 8.88 -7.64
CA GLY A 86 -1.01 8.09 -6.98
C GLY A 86 -0.23 7.22 -7.96
N MET A 87 -0.90 6.67 -8.97
CA MET A 87 -0.26 5.89 -10.04
C MET A 87 0.64 6.75 -10.92
N GLU A 88 0.21 7.96 -11.31
CA GLU A 88 1.06 8.91 -12.05
C GLU A 88 2.33 9.19 -11.25
N ARG A 89 2.19 9.47 -9.95
CA ARG A 89 3.34 9.70 -9.05
C ARG A 89 4.25 8.48 -8.93
N ALA A 90 3.68 7.28 -8.83
CA ALA A 90 4.44 6.04 -8.78
C ALA A 90 5.24 5.82 -10.07
N LYS A 91 4.62 5.99 -11.24
CA LYS A 91 5.26 5.86 -12.56
C LYS A 91 6.42 6.86 -12.72
N GLU A 92 6.23 8.11 -12.33
CA GLU A 92 7.28 9.13 -12.33
C GLU A 92 8.46 8.69 -11.43
N ALA A 93 8.19 8.33 -10.20
CA ALA A 93 9.22 7.97 -9.24
C ALA A 93 10.03 6.74 -9.67
N VAL A 94 9.35 5.72 -10.19
CA VAL A 94 9.94 4.45 -10.59
C VAL A 94 10.80 4.59 -11.85
N SER A 95 10.39 5.45 -12.79
CA SER A 95 11.09 5.66 -14.07
C SER A 95 12.24 6.68 -13.98
N SER A 96 12.15 7.66 -13.09
CA SER A 96 13.11 8.77 -13.00
C SER A 96 14.53 8.36 -12.61
N GLY A 97 14.68 7.26 -11.86
CA GLY A 97 15.95 6.87 -11.25
C GLY A 97 16.42 7.82 -10.12
N GLU A 98 15.52 8.69 -9.65
CA GLU A 98 15.79 9.62 -8.55
C GLU A 98 15.88 8.90 -7.18
N TYR A 99 15.11 7.83 -7.03
CA TYR A 99 15.05 7.02 -5.83
C TYR A 99 15.78 5.69 -6.04
N ASP A 100 16.60 5.30 -5.06
CA ASP A 100 17.21 3.97 -5.05
C ASP A 100 16.17 2.89 -4.71
N VAL A 101 15.18 3.25 -3.87
CA VAL A 101 14.11 2.36 -3.42
C VAL A 101 12.77 3.09 -3.50
N VAL A 102 11.79 2.46 -4.14
CA VAL A 102 10.40 2.90 -4.17
C VAL A 102 9.54 1.81 -3.53
N VAL A 103 8.88 2.16 -2.43
CA VAL A 103 7.91 1.29 -1.76
C VAL A 103 6.51 1.76 -2.10
N LEU A 104 5.73 0.89 -2.72
CA LEU A 104 4.30 1.08 -3.01
C LEU A 104 3.49 0.25 -2.00
N ASP A 105 3.25 0.86 -0.84
CA ASP A 105 2.59 0.22 0.30
C ASP A 105 1.08 0.14 0.08
N GLU A 106 0.46 -1.02 0.39
CA GLU A 106 -0.95 -1.36 0.12
C GLU A 106 -1.36 -1.28 -1.37
N TYR A 107 -0.39 -1.25 -2.28
CA TYR A 107 -0.63 -1.25 -3.72
C TYR A 107 -1.44 -2.46 -4.18
N VAL A 108 -1.10 -3.63 -3.67
CA VAL A 108 -1.78 -4.90 -4.03
C VAL A 108 -3.25 -4.88 -3.60
N MET A 109 -3.59 -4.19 -2.50
CA MET A 109 -5.00 -4.00 -2.12
C MET A 109 -5.75 -3.09 -3.09
N ALA A 110 -5.10 -2.03 -3.59
CA ALA A 110 -5.71 -1.16 -4.60
C ALA A 110 -5.93 -1.92 -5.93
N LEU A 111 -5.01 -2.79 -6.30
CA LEU A 111 -5.15 -3.71 -7.44
C LEU A 111 -6.30 -4.70 -7.20
N PHE A 112 -6.38 -5.34 -6.04
CA PHE A 112 -7.44 -6.28 -5.66
C PHE A 112 -8.84 -5.66 -5.74
N PHE A 113 -8.97 -4.39 -5.36
CA PHE A 113 -10.25 -3.66 -5.44
C PHE A 113 -10.54 -3.08 -6.84
N GLY A 114 -9.69 -3.33 -7.83
CA GLY A 114 -9.87 -2.82 -9.20
C GLY A 114 -9.69 -1.29 -9.31
N LEU A 115 -8.98 -0.67 -8.38
CA LEU A 115 -8.59 0.75 -8.42
C LEU A 115 -7.38 0.99 -9.30
N ILE A 116 -6.57 -0.04 -9.50
CA ILE A 116 -5.40 -0.10 -10.39
C ILE A 116 -5.61 -1.28 -11.33
N SER A 117 -5.30 -1.11 -12.60
CA SER A 117 -5.41 -2.18 -13.59
C SER A 117 -4.12 -3.02 -13.66
N ARG A 118 -4.23 -4.19 -14.28
CA ARG A 118 -3.08 -5.02 -14.63
C ARG A 118 -2.17 -4.28 -15.61
N GLU A 119 -2.75 -3.67 -16.62
CA GLU A 119 -2.06 -2.91 -17.66
C GLU A 119 -1.23 -1.75 -17.06
N ASP A 120 -1.81 -1.02 -16.09
CA ASP A 120 -1.09 0.04 -15.38
C ASP A 120 0.12 -0.47 -14.60
N THR A 121 -0.02 -1.67 -14.01
CA THR A 121 1.06 -2.32 -13.27
C THR A 121 2.16 -2.82 -14.21
N GLU A 122 1.79 -3.46 -15.31
CA GLU A 122 2.73 -3.94 -16.34
C GLU A 122 3.48 -2.76 -16.97
N ASP A 123 2.81 -1.65 -17.25
CA ASP A 123 3.43 -0.41 -17.75
C ASP A 123 4.44 0.17 -16.75
N LEU A 124 4.08 0.21 -15.47
CA LEU A 124 4.98 0.67 -14.39
C LEU A 124 6.23 -0.22 -14.28
N LEU A 125 6.07 -1.54 -14.37
CA LEU A 125 7.19 -2.49 -14.34
C LEU A 125 8.10 -2.33 -15.56
N ALA A 126 7.52 -2.16 -16.76
CA ALA A 126 8.26 -2.02 -18.02
C ALA A 126 9.13 -0.75 -18.07
N HIS A 127 8.69 0.33 -17.42
CA HIS A 127 9.40 1.60 -17.39
C HIS A 127 10.27 1.82 -16.16
N ARG A 128 10.40 0.80 -15.30
CA ARG A 128 11.23 0.90 -14.08
C ARG A 128 12.69 1.17 -14.44
N SER A 129 13.27 2.20 -13.84
CA SER A 129 14.70 2.44 -13.89
C SER A 129 15.46 1.22 -13.34
N PRO A 130 16.49 0.70 -14.03
CA PRO A 130 17.28 -0.43 -13.55
C PRO A 130 18.04 -0.15 -12.24
N LYS A 131 18.11 1.12 -11.82
CA LYS A 131 18.75 1.55 -10.56
C LYS A 131 17.77 1.54 -9.38
N THR A 132 16.47 1.43 -9.64
CA THR A 132 15.43 1.52 -8.62
C THR A 132 14.97 0.14 -8.18
N GLU A 133 15.12 -0.16 -6.90
CA GLU A 133 14.47 -1.30 -6.25
C GLU A 133 12.99 -0.97 -6.02
N LEU A 134 12.10 -1.80 -6.53
CA LEU A 134 10.66 -1.58 -6.43
C LEU A 134 10.02 -2.62 -5.52
N ILE A 135 9.26 -2.17 -4.53
CA ILE A 135 8.63 -3.03 -3.54
C ILE A 135 7.11 -2.78 -3.54
N PHE A 136 6.35 -3.84 -3.72
CA PHE A 136 4.91 -3.84 -3.51
C PHE A 136 4.55 -4.49 -2.19
N THR A 137 3.54 -3.98 -1.49
CA THR A 137 2.94 -4.65 -0.34
C THR A 137 1.42 -4.71 -0.49
N GLY A 138 0.80 -5.58 0.29
CA GLY A 138 -0.65 -5.75 0.33
C GLY A 138 -1.06 -7.21 0.44
N ARG A 139 -2.35 -7.46 0.26
CA ARG A 139 -2.95 -8.80 0.35
C ARG A 139 -3.56 -9.19 -1.00
N GLY A 140 -3.60 -10.49 -1.28
CA GLY A 140 -4.27 -11.01 -2.46
C GLY A 140 -3.53 -10.68 -3.76
N ALA A 141 -2.18 -10.75 -3.74
CA ALA A 141 -1.40 -10.60 -4.96
C ALA A 141 -1.83 -11.65 -6.00
N PRO A 142 -2.17 -11.25 -7.23
CA PRO A 142 -2.51 -12.18 -8.28
C PRO A 142 -1.25 -12.94 -8.76
N ASP A 143 -1.43 -14.18 -9.24
CA ASP A 143 -0.34 -15.05 -9.65
C ASP A 143 0.60 -14.39 -10.66
N TRP A 144 0.06 -13.65 -11.64
CA TRP A 144 0.87 -12.97 -12.63
C TRP A 144 1.83 -11.92 -12.03
N LEU A 145 1.45 -11.26 -10.91
CA LEU A 145 2.33 -10.31 -10.21
C LEU A 145 3.38 -11.05 -9.38
N VAL A 146 3.00 -12.17 -8.78
CA VAL A 146 3.92 -13.06 -8.08
C VAL A 146 4.97 -13.62 -9.04
N ASP A 147 4.56 -14.07 -10.22
CA ASP A 147 5.45 -14.59 -11.27
C ASP A 147 6.39 -13.52 -11.85
N ALA A 148 5.96 -12.25 -11.87
CA ALA A 148 6.77 -11.14 -12.35
C ALA A 148 7.79 -10.63 -11.33
N ALA A 149 7.68 -11.02 -10.06
CA ALA A 149 8.54 -10.54 -8.98
C ALA A 149 9.80 -11.39 -8.85
N ASP A 150 10.95 -10.75 -8.62
CA ASP A 150 12.23 -11.42 -8.37
C ASP A 150 12.29 -12.04 -6.96
N LEU A 151 11.52 -11.50 -6.01
CA LEU A 151 11.45 -11.96 -4.61
C LEU A 151 10.04 -11.79 -4.07
N VAL A 152 9.48 -12.87 -3.55
CA VAL A 152 8.16 -12.87 -2.89
C VAL A 152 8.28 -13.39 -1.47
N THR A 153 7.68 -12.67 -0.53
CA THR A 153 7.54 -13.11 0.87
C THR A 153 6.07 -13.16 1.24
N SER A 154 5.57 -14.35 1.55
CA SER A 154 4.24 -14.54 2.14
C SER A 154 4.32 -14.45 3.66
N MET A 155 3.52 -13.54 4.25
CA MET A 155 3.40 -13.41 5.70
C MET A 155 2.08 -14.02 6.15
N GLU A 156 2.17 -15.18 6.79
CA GLU A 156 1.00 -15.93 7.27
C GLU A 156 0.64 -15.56 8.71
N GLU A 157 -0.66 -15.39 8.96
CA GLU A 157 -1.19 -15.27 10.30
C GLU A 157 -1.25 -16.63 10.98
N VAL A 158 -0.16 -17.05 11.63
CA VAL A 158 -0.13 -18.31 12.39
C VAL A 158 -1.01 -18.21 13.64
N LYS A 159 -1.06 -17.03 14.28
CA LYS A 159 -1.84 -16.74 15.47
C LYS A 159 -2.04 -15.25 15.65
N HIS A 160 -3.25 -14.83 15.92
CA HIS A 160 -3.55 -13.41 16.16
C HIS A 160 -4.46 -13.21 17.38
N TYR A 161 -4.15 -12.28 18.25
CA TYR A 161 -4.93 -11.97 19.45
C TYR A 161 -6.22 -11.19 19.13
N TYR A 162 -6.36 -10.63 17.94
CA TYR A 162 -7.61 -10.02 17.48
C TYR A 162 -8.79 -11.00 17.57
N THR A 163 -8.57 -12.28 17.30
CA THR A 163 -9.58 -13.35 17.45
C THR A 163 -10.06 -13.52 18.90
N LYS A 164 -9.29 -12.99 19.86
CA LYS A 164 -9.61 -12.96 21.29
C LYS A 164 -10.15 -11.61 21.76
N GLY A 165 -10.49 -10.69 20.82
CA GLY A 165 -11.06 -9.39 21.13
C GLY A 165 -10.05 -8.29 21.46
N VAL A 166 -8.74 -8.52 21.29
CA VAL A 166 -7.72 -7.47 21.48
C VAL A 166 -7.74 -6.57 20.26
N LEU A 167 -8.08 -5.30 20.44
CA LEU A 167 -8.11 -4.29 19.38
C LEU A 167 -6.70 -3.76 19.07
N ALA A 168 -6.58 -3.06 17.93
CA ALA A 168 -5.35 -2.39 17.53
C ALA A 168 -4.92 -1.33 18.55
N ARG A 169 -3.61 -1.28 18.85
CA ARG A 169 -3.01 -0.39 19.87
C ARG A 169 -2.05 0.58 19.21
N ALA A 170 -2.06 1.82 19.69
CA ALA A 170 -1.14 2.84 19.18
C ALA A 170 0.33 2.43 19.38
N GLY A 171 1.12 2.55 18.31
CA GLY A 171 2.54 2.21 18.33
C GLY A 171 2.86 0.71 18.25
N ILE A 172 1.84 -0.17 18.17
CA ILE A 172 1.99 -1.62 18.00
C ILE A 172 1.37 -2.04 16.66
N GLU A 173 0.06 -1.87 16.48
CA GLU A 173 -0.64 -2.18 15.24
C GLU A 173 -0.99 -0.93 14.42
N ASN A 174 -1.00 0.25 15.00
CA ASN A 174 -1.29 1.52 14.31
C ASN A 174 -0.48 2.71 14.85
#